data_154b8a74dd8ee36e3ae58baca69d5929
#
_entry.id   154b8a74dd8ee36e3ae58baca69d5929
#
_cell.length_a   1.000
_cell.length_b   1.000
_cell.length_c   1.000
_cell.angle_alpha   90.00
_cell.angle_beta   90.00
_cell.angle_gamma   90.00
#
_symmetry.space_group_name_H-M   'P 1'
#
loop_
_entity.id
_entity.type
_entity.pdbx_description
1 polymer ?
#
loop_
_entity_poly.entity_id
_entity_poly.type
_entity_poly.pdbx_seq_one_letter_code
_entity_poly.pdbx_strand_id
1 'polypeptide(L)'
;MAGIENIRQDNGKSYRGLCADRKAPYSSLMRWRKRLRQAKAVVKARGAACTPVTVEKLWERLLSLPHGRHRTRGSGAAYKAYRGLISRRELRRMLKMLRLELSRDRAALMRRIEWKLPGLVWSMDDLQIRRPGEPTLFWHQVQDLGSRYKFAPSVGQQLTGPEVAERLRRLFLKFGAPLFLKRDNGGNLNHPAVDGVLNEFLVIPLNSPPHYAPYNGAIEKAQREFQEASTARLASRQPGLFDWEMHSEVVINGLNHQPRACLGGQCACVRF
;
A
#
# COMPACT_ATOMS: atom_id res chain seq x y z
N MET A 1 -41.08 -0.12 -31.65
CA MET A 1 -42.38 -0.82 -31.45
C MET A 1 -43.15 -0.87 -32.76
N ALA A 2 -43.32 0.22 -33.51
CA ALA A 2 -43.96 0.16 -34.85
C ALA A 2 -43.33 -0.92 -35.75
N GLY A 3 -42.04 -1.04 -35.80
CA GLY A 3 -41.38 -2.08 -36.59
C GLY A 3 -41.69 -3.52 -36.14
N ILE A 4 -41.93 -3.77 -34.85
CA ILE A 4 -42.31 -5.09 -34.36
C ILE A 4 -43.79 -5.39 -34.64
N GLU A 5 -44.66 -4.38 -34.60
CA GLU A 5 -46.06 -4.48 -34.97
C GLU A 5 -46.21 -4.76 -36.47
N ASN A 6 -45.45 -4.08 -37.33
CA ASN A 6 -45.39 -4.32 -38.76
C ASN A 6 -44.89 -5.75 -39.08
N ILE A 7 -43.77 -6.16 -38.48
CA ILE A 7 -43.25 -7.54 -38.69
C ILE A 7 -44.25 -8.61 -38.20
N ARG A 8 -45.05 -8.30 -37.18
CA ARG A 8 -46.10 -9.21 -36.68
C ARG A 8 -47.24 -9.33 -37.70
N GLN A 9 -47.68 -8.21 -38.27
CA GLN A 9 -48.73 -8.19 -39.27
C GLN A 9 -48.29 -8.89 -40.54
N ASP A 10 -47.06 -8.65 -40.99
CA ASP A 10 -46.50 -9.26 -42.19
C ASP A 10 -46.28 -10.78 -42.07
N ASN A 11 -45.96 -11.28 -40.89
CA ASN A 11 -45.62 -12.69 -40.70
C ASN A 11 -46.72 -13.53 -39.99
N GLY A 12 -47.83 -12.94 -39.61
CA GLY A 12 -48.95 -13.61 -38.88
C GLY A 12 -48.56 -14.23 -37.54
N LYS A 13 -47.37 -13.99 -37.02
CA LYS A 13 -46.82 -14.60 -35.82
C LYS A 13 -47.28 -13.92 -34.53
N SER A 14 -47.42 -14.68 -33.45
CA SER A 14 -47.67 -14.16 -32.12
C SER A 14 -46.45 -13.41 -31.60
N TYR A 15 -46.62 -12.51 -30.64
CA TYR A 15 -45.49 -11.82 -29.97
C TYR A 15 -44.48 -12.79 -29.29
N ARG A 16 -44.99 -13.96 -28.79
CA ARG A 16 -44.09 -15.00 -28.26
C ARG A 16 -43.25 -15.65 -29.34
N GLY A 17 -43.86 -15.96 -30.51
CA GLY A 17 -43.15 -16.49 -31.64
C GLY A 17 -42.05 -15.54 -32.16
N LEU A 18 -42.39 -14.24 -32.30
CA LEU A 18 -41.42 -13.24 -32.71
C LEU A 18 -40.25 -13.07 -31.72
N CYS A 19 -40.56 -13.19 -30.43
CA CYS A 19 -39.52 -13.13 -29.39
C CYS A 19 -38.61 -14.37 -29.45
N ALA A 20 -39.16 -15.55 -29.69
CA ALA A 20 -38.39 -16.79 -29.84
C ALA A 20 -37.46 -16.71 -31.05
N ASP A 21 -37.95 -16.29 -32.19
CA ASP A 21 -37.16 -16.14 -33.43
C ASP A 21 -36.01 -15.15 -33.28
N ARG A 22 -36.21 -14.10 -32.51
CA ARG A 22 -35.22 -13.03 -32.30
C ARG A 22 -34.42 -13.20 -31.02
N LYS A 23 -34.55 -14.31 -30.32
CA LYS A 23 -33.91 -14.58 -29.03
C LYS A 23 -34.09 -13.42 -28.03
N ALA A 24 -35.27 -12.77 -28.03
CA ALA A 24 -35.58 -11.63 -27.17
C ALA A 24 -36.49 -12.05 -26.01
N PRO A 25 -36.27 -11.54 -24.78
CA PRO A 25 -37.15 -11.87 -23.66
C PRO A 25 -38.58 -11.31 -23.84
N TYR A 26 -39.57 -12.17 -23.86
CA TYR A 26 -40.98 -11.78 -24.02
C TYR A 26 -41.45 -10.79 -22.95
N SER A 27 -41.00 -10.97 -21.72
CA SER A 27 -41.29 -10.07 -20.60
C SER A 27 -40.78 -8.63 -20.85
N SER A 28 -39.65 -8.47 -21.51
CA SER A 28 -39.12 -7.15 -21.88
C SER A 28 -39.96 -6.48 -22.96
N LEU A 29 -40.42 -7.24 -23.96
CA LEU A 29 -41.29 -6.73 -25.03
C LEU A 29 -42.65 -6.25 -24.41
N MET A 30 -43.24 -7.05 -23.53
CA MET A 30 -44.51 -6.70 -22.87
C MET A 30 -44.39 -5.49 -21.96
N ARG A 31 -43.25 -5.33 -21.28
CA ARG A 31 -42.93 -4.15 -20.45
C ARG A 31 -42.80 -2.90 -21.31
N TRP A 32 -42.13 -2.99 -22.44
CA TRP A 32 -42.03 -1.86 -23.37
C TRP A 32 -43.37 -1.48 -23.98
N ARG A 33 -44.20 -2.45 -24.37
CA ARG A 33 -45.57 -2.25 -24.88
C ARG A 33 -46.46 -1.54 -23.86
N LYS A 34 -46.40 -1.97 -22.56
CA LYS A 34 -47.10 -1.29 -21.47
C LYS A 34 -46.66 0.17 -21.29
N ARG A 35 -45.37 0.42 -21.34
CA ARG A 35 -44.81 1.79 -21.24
C ARG A 35 -45.23 2.69 -22.40
N LEU A 36 -45.25 2.17 -23.61
CA LEU A 36 -45.69 2.91 -24.81
C LEU A 36 -47.20 3.25 -24.70
N ARG A 37 -48.07 2.32 -24.31
CA ARG A 37 -49.49 2.58 -24.13
C ARG A 37 -49.76 3.63 -23.04
N GLN A 38 -48.90 3.71 -22.04
CA GLN A 38 -49.04 4.68 -20.96
C GLN A 38 -48.45 6.06 -21.30
N ALA A 39 -48.09 6.32 -22.54
CA ALA A 39 -47.36 7.54 -22.98
C ALA A 39 -46.09 7.87 -22.15
N LYS A 40 -45.57 6.90 -21.39
CA LYS A 40 -44.39 7.02 -20.54
C LYS A 40 -43.09 6.69 -21.25
N ALA A 41 -43.14 6.38 -22.52
CA ALA A 41 -41.97 6.18 -23.34
C ALA A 41 -41.56 7.49 -24.01
N VAL A 42 -41.38 8.51 -23.23
CA VAL A 42 -40.40 9.53 -23.64
C VAL A 42 -39.07 8.81 -23.58
N VAL A 43 -38.49 8.55 -24.75
CA VAL A 43 -37.06 8.22 -24.83
C VAL A 43 -36.37 9.42 -24.18
N LYS A 44 -36.08 9.32 -22.90
CA LYS A 44 -35.19 10.32 -22.27
C LYS A 44 -33.95 10.27 -23.10
N ALA A 45 -33.70 11.36 -23.85
CA ALA A 45 -32.43 11.55 -24.52
C ALA A 45 -31.35 11.16 -23.48
N ARG A 46 -30.51 10.18 -23.82
CA ARG A 46 -29.40 9.78 -22.97
C ARG A 46 -28.46 10.96 -22.91
N GLY A 47 -28.54 11.68 -21.84
CA GLY A 47 -27.76 12.87 -21.56
C GLY A 47 -28.69 14.04 -21.27
N ALA A 48 -29.00 14.30 -19.98
CA ALA A 48 -29.35 15.66 -19.61
C ALA A 48 -28.23 16.56 -20.18
N ALA A 49 -28.59 17.72 -20.74
CA ALA A 49 -27.59 18.74 -21.09
C ALA A 49 -26.80 19.02 -19.81
N CYS A 50 -25.66 18.40 -19.66
CA CYS A 50 -24.81 18.61 -18.52
C CYS A 50 -24.08 19.92 -18.76
N THR A 51 -24.20 20.86 -17.86
CA THR A 51 -23.26 21.98 -17.82
C THR A 51 -21.86 21.39 -17.74
N PRO A 52 -20.98 21.70 -18.69
CA PRO A 52 -19.67 21.06 -18.72
C PRO A 52 -18.92 21.47 -17.45
N VAL A 53 -18.59 20.46 -16.63
CA VAL A 53 -17.66 20.64 -15.51
C VAL A 53 -16.28 20.67 -16.12
N THR A 54 -15.59 21.79 -16.02
CA THR A 54 -14.22 21.90 -16.53
C THR A 54 -13.25 21.18 -15.59
N VAL A 55 -12.11 20.75 -16.15
CA VAL A 55 -11.04 20.08 -15.40
C VAL A 55 -10.53 21.00 -14.28
N GLU A 56 -10.41 22.29 -14.55
CA GLU A 56 -9.96 23.32 -13.61
C GLU A 56 -10.87 23.41 -12.39
N LYS A 57 -12.20 23.49 -12.58
CA LYS A 57 -13.17 23.50 -11.47
C LYS A 57 -13.12 22.23 -10.63
N LEU A 58 -12.91 21.08 -11.28
CA LEU A 58 -12.75 19.83 -10.57
C LEU A 58 -11.43 19.79 -9.78
N TRP A 59 -10.37 20.36 -10.33
CA TRP A 59 -9.06 20.49 -9.71
C TRP A 59 -9.11 21.40 -8.47
N GLU A 60 -9.63 22.60 -8.59
CA GLU A 60 -9.83 23.54 -7.48
C GLU A 60 -10.61 22.90 -6.35
N ARG A 61 -11.70 22.19 -6.69
CA ARG A 61 -12.50 21.49 -5.69
C ARG A 61 -11.75 20.35 -5.00
N LEU A 62 -10.93 19.59 -5.74
CA LEU A 62 -10.10 18.53 -5.16
C LEU A 62 -9.00 19.08 -4.24
N LEU A 63 -8.41 20.21 -4.60
CA LEU A 63 -7.41 20.89 -3.78
C LEU A 63 -8.02 21.50 -2.51
N SER A 64 -9.26 22.01 -2.57
CA SER A 64 -9.97 22.60 -1.43
C SER A 64 -10.42 21.56 -0.39
N LEU A 65 -10.42 20.25 -0.72
CA LEU A 65 -10.80 19.22 0.24
C LEU A 65 -9.68 18.98 1.27
N PRO A 66 -10.01 18.89 2.57
CA PRO A 66 -9.02 18.73 3.60
C PRO A 66 -8.19 17.44 3.40
N HIS A 67 -6.87 17.55 3.64
CA HIS A 67 -5.97 16.41 3.63
C HIS A 67 -6.18 15.58 4.89
N GLY A 68 -6.76 14.38 4.77
CA GLY A 68 -6.91 13.44 5.88
C GLY A 68 -6.60 12.01 5.45
N ARG A 69 -6.35 11.13 6.45
CA ARG A 69 -6.20 9.68 6.27
C ARG A 69 -7.44 9.04 5.64
N HIS A 70 -8.60 9.67 5.82
CA HIS A 70 -9.85 9.21 5.23
C HIS A 70 -9.97 9.71 3.80
N ARG A 71 -10.41 8.82 2.90
CA ARG A 71 -10.50 9.03 1.45
C ARG A 71 -11.56 10.09 1.05
N THR A 72 -11.49 11.29 1.60
CA THR A 72 -12.39 12.40 1.30
C THR A 72 -12.33 12.80 -0.18
N ARG A 73 -11.21 12.51 -0.85
CA ARG A 73 -11.03 12.68 -2.30
C ARG A 73 -11.46 11.48 -3.14
N GLY A 74 -12.29 10.60 -2.59
CA GLY A 74 -12.82 9.44 -3.30
C GLY A 74 -13.78 9.82 -4.41
N SER A 75 -13.88 8.95 -5.45
CA SER A 75 -14.82 9.13 -6.56
C SER A 75 -16.29 9.23 -6.11
N GLY A 76 -16.64 8.66 -4.94
CA GLY A 76 -17.98 8.75 -4.36
C GLY A 76 -18.32 10.13 -3.82
N ALA A 77 -17.38 10.76 -3.10
CA ALA A 77 -17.58 12.13 -2.57
C ALA A 77 -17.63 13.14 -3.70
N ALA A 78 -16.72 13.05 -4.67
CA ALA A 78 -16.74 13.91 -5.86
C ALA A 78 -18.04 13.73 -6.66
N TYR A 79 -18.56 12.49 -6.80
CA TYR A 79 -19.81 12.25 -7.51
C TYR A 79 -21.02 12.85 -6.79
N LYS A 80 -21.04 12.87 -5.47
CA LYS A 80 -22.12 13.56 -4.73
C LYS A 80 -22.14 15.07 -5.04
N ALA A 81 -20.98 15.69 -5.12
CA ALA A 81 -20.86 17.13 -5.42
C ALA A 81 -21.25 17.49 -6.87
N TYR A 82 -21.00 16.59 -7.82
CA TYR A 82 -21.24 16.84 -9.26
C TYR A 82 -22.40 16.00 -9.83
N ARG A 83 -23.27 15.44 -8.98
CA ARG A 83 -24.42 14.64 -9.40
C ARG A 83 -25.36 15.48 -10.29
N GLY A 84 -25.64 14.98 -11.49
CA GLY A 84 -26.49 15.68 -12.46
C GLY A 84 -25.76 16.62 -13.39
N LEU A 85 -24.52 17.03 -13.09
CA LEU A 85 -23.69 17.89 -13.93
C LEU A 85 -22.76 17.11 -14.86
N ILE A 86 -22.30 15.94 -14.41
CA ILE A 86 -21.38 15.08 -15.16
C ILE A 86 -21.74 13.62 -14.98
N SER A 87 -21.49 12.78 -15.98
CA SER A 87 -21.69 11.34 -15.86
C SER A 87 -20.66 10.71 -14.91
N ARG A 88 -21.06 9.67 -14.17
CA ARG A 88 -20.15 8.96 -13.26
C ARG A 88 -18.90 8.39 -13.96
N ARG A 89 -19.06 7.97 -15.24
CA ARG A 89 -17.96 7.44 -16.06
C ARG A 89 -16.96 8.54 -16.40
N GLU A 90 -17.45 9.68 -16.84
CA GLU A 90 -16.61 10.82 -17.21
C GLU A 90 -15.91 11.41 -15.98
N LEU A 91 -16.61 11.60 -14.87
CA LEU A 91 -16.01 12.02 -13.61
C LEU A 91 -14.85 11.07 -13.17
N ARG A 92 -15.04 9.76 -13.29
CA ARG A 92 -13.97 8.79 -12.97
C ARG A 92 -12.76 8.95 -13.88
N ARG A 93 -12.99 9.19 -15.17
CA ARG A 93 -11.92 9.42 -16.16
C ARG A 93 -11.13 10.67 -15.79
N MET A 94 -11.80 11.78 -15.55
CA MET A 94 -11.19 13.06 -15.15
C MET A 94 -10.40 12.91 -13.83
N LEU A 95 -10.98 12.29 -12.81
CA LEU A 95 -10.32 12.02 -11.54
C LEU A 95 -9.07 11.14 -11.69
N LYS A 96 -9.10 10.18 -12.62
CA LYS A 96 -7.93 9.33 -12.90
C LYS A 96 -6.79 10.17 -13.52
N MET A 97 -7.12 11.03 -14.46
CA MET A 97 -6.13 11.93 -15.10
C MET A 97 -5.52 12.89 -14.09
N LEU A 98 -6.35 13.58 -13.30
CA LEU A 98 -5.89 14.50 -12.26
C LEU A 98 -5.01 13.83 -11.20
N ARG A 99 -5.35 12.61 -10.78
CA ARG A 99 -4.54 11.84 -9.84
C ARG A 99 -3.18 11.43 -10.42
N LEU A 100 -3.15 11.11 -11.71
CA LEU A 100 -1.91 10.76 -12.40
C LEU A 100 -1.00 11.99 -12.47
N GLU A 101 -1.56 13.15 -12.76
CA GLU A 101 -0.85 14.43 -12.83
C GLU A 101 -0.31 14.84 -11.46
N LEU A 102 -1.17 14.84 -10.41
CA LEU A 102 -0.74 15.05 -9.01
C LEU A 102 0.34 14.07 -8.56
N SER A 103 0.26 12.82 -9.01
CA SER A 103 1.27 11.80 -8.69
C SER A 103 2.61 12.09 -9.37
N ARG A 104 2.59 12.60 -10.61
CA ARG A 104 3.80 13.01 -11.35
C ARG A 104 4.45 14.23 -10.71
N ASP A 105 3.64 15.26 -10.40
CA ASP A 105 4.13 16.49 -9.75
C ASP A 105 4.73 16.16 -8.38
N ARG A 106 4.06 15.32 -7.61
CA ARG A 106 4.58 14.86 -6.32
C ARG A 106 5.87 14.06 -6.47
N ALA A 107 5.95 13.17 -7.47
CA ALA A 107 7.15 12.39 -7.74
C ALA A 107 8.32 13.29 -8.17
N ALA A 108 8.04 14.35 -8.95
CA ALA A 108 9.05 15.33 -9.36
C ALA A 108 9.57 16.16 -8.18
N LEU A 109 8.70 16.45 -7.19
CA LEU A 109 9.07 17.18 -5.97
C LEU A 109 9.71 16.30 -4.89
N MET A 110 9.46 14.99 -4.92
CA MET A 110 10.03 14.05 -3.95
C MET A 110 11.50 13.78 -4.26
N ARG A 111 12.37 14.30 -3.42
CA ARG A 111 13.77 13.91 -3.43
C ARG A 111 13.91 12.58 -2.67
N ARG A 112 14.42 11.56 -3.36
CA ARG A 112 14.77 10.28 -2.75
C ARG A 112 16.19 10.34 -2.24
N ILE A 113 16.39 10.17 -0.95
CA ILE A 113 17.72 9.99 -0.35
C ILE A 113 18.07 8.51 -0.47
N GLU A 114 19.18 8.20 -1.11
CA GLU A 114 19.74 6.86 -1.19
C GLU A 114 21.06 6.80 -0.42
N TRP A 115 21.10 5.94 0.56
CA TRP A 115 22.31 5.64 1.33
C TRP A 115 23.09 4.57 0.59
N LYS A 116 24.28 4.90 0.06
CA LYS A 116 25.06 3.99 -0.77
C LYS A 116 26.33 3.47 -0.09
N LEU A 117 26.78 4.16 0.97
CA LEU A 117 27.97 3.77 1.71
C LEU A 117 27.61 2.81 2.84
N PRO A 118 28.19 1.60 2.87
CA PRO A 118 28.04 0.67 3.98
C PRO A 118 28.59 1.28 5.28
N GLY A 119 27.96 0.94 6.40
CA GLY A 119 28.35 1.41 7.72
C GLY A 119 28.01 2.88 8.02
N LEU A 120 27.53 3.66 7.05
CA LEU A 120 27.23 5.07 7.26
C LEU A 120 25.92 5.30 8.03
N VAL A 121 24.86 4.61 7.64
CA VAL A 121 23.53 4.78 8.23
C VAL A 121 22.91 3.44 8.54
N TRP A 122 22.64 3.22 9.81
CA TRP A 122 21.82 2.08 10.23
C TRP A 122 20.39 2.52 10.50
N SER A 123 19.47 1.58 10.41
CA SER A 123 18.06 1.78 10.75
C SER A 123 17.62 0.70 11.70
N MET A 124 16.83 1.05 12.72
CA MET A 124 16.22 0.09 13.63
C MET A 124 14.72 0.27 13.72
N ASP A 125 14.01 -0.83 13.96
CA ASP A 125 12.55 -0.86 14.11
C ASP A 125 12.09 -2.17 14.76
N ASP A 126 10.90 -2.15 15.37
CA ASP A 126 10.27 -3.30 15.98
C ASP A 126 9.13 -3.82 15.09
N LEU A 127 9.13 -5.13 14.82
CA LEU A 127 8.04 -5.82 14.14
C LEU A 127 7.29 -6.70 15.13
N GLN A 128 5.96 -6.61 15.12
CA GLN A 128 5.09 -7.51 15.87
C GLN A 128 4.69 -8.71 15.01
N ILE A 129 4.95 -9.91 15.53
CA ILE A 129 4.54 -11.18 14.91
C ILE A 129 3.38 -11.72 15.73
N ARG A 130 2.20 -11.74 15.12
CA ARG A 130 0.96 -12.23 15.75
C ARG A 130 0.52 -13.52 15.07
N ARG A 131 0.28 -14.55 15.86
CA ARG A 131 -0.29 -15.81 15.42
C ARG A 131 -1.52 -16.17 16.25
N PRO A 132 -2.57 -16.74 15.66
CA PRO A 132 -3.74 -17.18 16.41
C PRO A 132 -3.34 -18.20 17.49
N GLY A 133 -3.73 -17.94 18.74
CA GLY A 133 -3.46 -18.84 19.88
C GLY A 133 -2.04 -18.77 20.47
N GLU A 134 -1.15 -17.96 19.93
CA GLU A 134 0.22 -17.78 20.45
C GLU A 134 0.40 -16.37 21.05
N PRO A 135 1.33 -16.20 22.00
CA PRO A 135 1.73 -14.89 22.48
C PRO A 135 2.27 -14.02 21.34
N THR A 136 2.03 -12.71 21.41
CA THR A 136 2.63 -11.77 20.46
C THR A 136 4.14 -11.74 20.66
N LEU A 137 4.87 -12.02 19.60
CA LEU A 137 6.33 -11.90 19.58
C LEU A 137 6.72 -10.56 18.97
N PHE A 138 7.78 -9.99 19.49
CA PHE A 138 8.43 -8.81 18.96
C PHE A 138 9.76 -9.20 18.33
N TRP A 139 10.02 -8.64 17.18
CA TRP A 139 11.27 -8.81 16.46
C TRP A 139 11.93 -7.46 16.29
N HIS A 140 12.98 -7.23 17.07
CA HIS A 140 13.78 -6.03 16.98
C HIS A 140 14.85 -6.18 15.92
N GLN A 141 14.75 -5.41 14.83
CA GLN A 141 15.67 -5.43 13.69
C GLN A 141 16.56 -4.20 13.65
N VAL A 142 17.84 -4.43 13.36
CA VAL A 142 18.78 -3.39 12.96
C VAL A 142 19.34 -3.76 11.58
N GLN A 143 19.47 -2.79 10.69
CA GLN A 143 19.95 -2.98 9.32
C GLN A 143 20.85 -1.83 8.89
N ASP A 144 21.94 -2.14 8.19
CA ASP A 144 22.71 -1.16 7.44
C ASP A 144 22.00 -0.77 6.14
N LEU A 145 21.78 0.52 5.90
CA LEU A 145 21.04 1.00 4.74
C LEU A 145 21.87 1.02 3.45
N GLY A 146 23.19 1.09 3.55
CA GLY A 146 24.10 1.11 2.41
C GLY A 146 24.25 -0.28 1.78
N SER A 147 24.58 -1.27 2.57
CA SER A 147 24.77 -2.65 2.15
C SER A 147 23.49 -3.49 2.16
N ARG A 148 22.44 -3.05 2.84
CA ARG A 148 21.24 -3.85 3.13
C ARG A 148 21.50 -5.02 4.07
N TYR A 149 22.64 -5.05 4.74
CA TYR A 149 22.98 -6.08 5.71
C TYR A 149 22.07 -5.99 6.94
N LYS A 150 21.48 -7.13 7.28
CA LYS A 150 20.60 -7.27 8.44
C LYS A 150 21.41 -7.92 9.56
N PHE A 151 21.51 -7.23 10.70
CA PHE A 151 22.15 -7.81 11.89
C PHE A 151 21.24 -8.89 12.50
N ALA A 152 21.84 -9.84 13.21
CA ALA A 152 21.08 -10.87 13.91
C ALA A 152 19.99 -10.23 14.77
N PRO A 153 18.72 -10.66 14.64
CA PRO A 153 17.60 -10.02 15.34
C PRO A 153 17.58 -10.40 16.82
N SER A 154 16.79 -9.67 17.62
CA SER A 154 16.30 -10.16 18.90
C SER A 154 14.84 -10.51 18.74
N VAL A 155 14.44 -11.69 19.19
CA VAL A 155 13.07 -12.21 19.05
C VAL A 155 12.56 -12.61 20.43
N GLY A 156 11.33 -12.22 20.76
CA GLY A 156 10.72 -12.56 22.05
C GLY A 156 9.78 -11.47 22.53
N GLN A 157 9.95 -11.03 23.76
CA GLN A 157 9.24 -9.89 24.30
C GLN A 157 9.77 -8.59 23.69
N GLN A 158 8.95 -7.54 23.72
CA GLN A 158 9.39 -6.22 23.29
C GLN A 158 10.54 -5.74 24.17
N LEU A 159 11.64 -5.36 23.54
CA LEU A 159 12.80 -4.84 24.25
C LEU A 159 12.45 -3.52 24.94
N THR A 160 12.86 -3.39 26.17
CA THR A 160 12.85 -2.11 26.89
C THR A 160 13.94 -1.18 26.37
N GLY A 161 13.85 0.11 26.64
CA GLY A 161 14.88 1.07 26.23
C GLY A 161 16.30 0.70 26.66
N PRO A 162 16.55 0.31 27.92
CA PRO A 162 17.88 -0.19 28.35
C PRO A 162 18.36 -1.43 27.58
N GLU A 163 17.47 -2.37 27.25
CA GLU A 163 17.83 -3.56 26.48
C GLU A 163 18.18 -3.22 25.03
N VAL A 164 17.44 -2.27 24.41
CA VAL A 164 17.79 -1.73 23.09
C VAL A 164 19.16 -1.06 23.12
N ALA A 165 19.44 -0.25 24.16
CA ALA A 165 20.72 0.42 24.34
C ALA A 165 21.88 -0.57 24.45
N GLU A 166 21.74 -1.60 25.28
CA GLU A 166 22.77 -2.64 25.44
C GLU A 166 22.99 -3.43 24.16
N ARG A 167 21.92 -3.72 23.43
CA ARG A 167 22.00 -4.39 22.13
C ARG A 167 22.76 -3.53 21.11
N LEU A 168 22.46 -2.24 21.00
CA LEU A 168 23.17 -1.32 20.13
C LEU A 168 24.65 -1.23 20.49
N ARG A 169 24.98 -1.15 21.79
CA ARG A 169 26.37 -1.13 22.26
C ARG A 169 27.12 -2.36 21.77
N ARG A 170 26.55 -3.57 21.91
CA ARG A 170 27.16 -4.80 21.41
C ARG A 170 27.36 -4.81 19.91
N LEU A 171 26.38 -4.30 19.14
CA LEU A 171 26.50 -4.20 17.71
C LEU A 171 27.59 -3.19 17.30
N PHE A 172 27.68 -2.03 17.95
CA PHE A 172 28.68 -1.01 17.68
C PHE A 172 30.09 -1.50 17.99
N LEU A 173 30.27 -2.21 19.10
CA LEU A 173 31.57 -2.81 19.45
C LEU A 173 31.99 -3.90 18.47
N LYS A 174 31.04 -4.70 17.95
CA LYS A 174 31.34 -5.80 17.06
C LYS A 174 31.57 -5.38 15.60
N PHE A 175 30.80 -4.42 15.11
CA PHE A 175 30.76 -4.08 13.68
C PHE A 175 31.22 -2.65 13.38
N GLY A 176 31.55 -1.86 14.38
CA GLY A 176 31.77 -0.42 14.27
C GLY A 176 30.44 0.36 14.36
N ALA A 177 30.51 1.55 14.93
CA ALA A 177 29.33 2.42 15.03
C ALA A 177 29.06 3.15 13.71
N PRO A 178 27.80 3.28 13.26
CA PRO A 178 27.48 4.11 12.10
C PRO A 178 27.58 5.60 12.45
N LEU A 179 27.63 6.47 11.44
CA LEU A 179 27.53 7.91 11.67
C LEU A 179 26.08 8.31 12.07
N PHE A 180 25.08 7.64 11.48
CA PHE A 180 23.67 7.93 11.73
C PHE A 180 22.91 6.68 12.08
N LEU A 181 22.03 6.81 13.09
CA LEU A 181 21.02 5.77 13.41
C LEU A 181 19.63 6.29 13.16
N LYS A 182 18.95 5.69 12.21
CA LYS A 182 17.57 5.99 11.86
C LYS A 182 16.62 5.16 12.69
N ARG A 183 15.66 5.82 13.37
CA ARG A 183 14.67 5.17 14.24
C ARG A 183 13.29 5.83 14.12
N ASP A 184 12.26 5.09 14.46
CA ASP A 184 10.92 5.66 14.59
C ASP A 184 10.74 6.35 15.96
N ASN A 185 9.51 6.86 16.23
CA ASN A 185 9.20 7.55 17.47
C ASN A 185 8.70 6.58 18.58
N GLY A 186 9.00 5.30 18.50
CA GLY A 186 8.68 4.32 19.55
C GLY A 186 9.37 4.69 20.88
N GLY A 187 8.64 4.57 21.98
CA GLY A 187 9.16 5.00 23.31
C GLY A 187 10.40 4.22 23.76
N ASN A 188 10.53 2.95 23.41
CA ASN A 188 11.70 2.13 23.69
C ASN A 188 12.90 2.50 22.80
N LEU A 189 12.64 2.89 21.53
CA LEU A 189 13.68 3.27 20.59
C LEU A 189 14.19 4.70 20.83
N ASN A 190 13.35 5.59 21.39
CA ASN A 190 13.69 6.97 21.79
C ASN A 190 13.95 7.12 23.31
N HIS A 191 14.36 6.05 23.96
CA HIS A 191 14.62 6.05 25.40
C HIS A 191 15.95 6.76 25.72
N PRO A 192 16.07 7.48 26.86
CA PRO A 192 17.32 8.15 27.27
C PRO A 192 18.55 7.23 27.33
N ALA A 193 18.37 5.95 27.72
CA ALA A 193 19.46 4.98 27.67
C ALA A 193 20.01 4.73 26.27
N VAL A 194 19.13 4.73 25.26
CA VAL A 194 19.53 4.62 23.84
C VAL A 194 20.31 5.87 23.44
N ASP A 195 19.82 7.06 23.77
CA ASP A 195 20.53 8.33 23.49
C ASP A 195 21.89 8.38 24.18
N GLY A 196 22.01 7.83 25.40
CA GLY A 196 23.29 7.68 26.11
C GLY A 196 24.31 6.87 25.30
N VAL A 197 23.91 5.72 24.74
CA VAL A 197 24.80 4.90 23.89
C VAL A 197 25.12 5.61 22.60
N LEU A 198 24.15 6.28 21.95
CA LEU A 198 24.43 7.06 20.74
C LEU A 198 25.45 8.16 20.96
N ASN A 199 25.34 8.87 22.08
CA ASN A 199 26.31 9.91 22.47
C ASN A 199 27.70 9.32 22.78
N GLU A 200 27.77 8.18 23.48
CA GLU A 200 29.03 7.47 23.77
C GLU A 200 29.80 7.12 22.49
N PHE A 201 29.11 6.68 21.45
CA PHE A 201 29.71 6.29 20.18
C PHE A 201 29.67 7.38 19.11
N LEU A 202 29.25 8.60 19.44
CA LEU A 202 29.14 9.77 18.55
C LEU A 202 28.20 9.50 17.34
N VAL A 203 27.15 8.71 17.55
CA VAL A 203 26.14 8.39 16.53
C VAL A 203 25.02 9.44 16.56
N ILE A 204 24.71 10.00 15.41
CA ILE A 204 23.66 11.03 15.28
C ILE A 204 22.30 10.34 15.06
N PRO A 205 21.31 10.54 15.93
CA PRO A 205 19.96 9.99 15.74
C PRO A 205 19.22 10.71 14.61
N LEU A 206 18.58 9.93 13.73
CA LEU A 206 17.66 10.41 12.71
C LEU A 206 16.25 9.93 13.04
N ASN A 207 15.51 10.73 13.79
CA ASN A 207 14.14 10.41 14.17
C ASN A 207 13.17 10.59 12.99
N SER A 208 12.21 9.68 12.87
CA SER A 208 11.18 9.77 11.82
C SER A 208 10.31 11.01 12.03
N PRO A 209 10.06 11.81 10.98
CA PRO A 209 9.09 12.90 11.06
C PRO A 209 7.70 12.37 11.45
N PRO A 210 6.96 13.08 12.33
CA PRO A 210 5.63 12.68 12.72
C PRO A 210 4.72 12.46 11.48
N HIS A 211 3.95 11.38 11.46
CA HIS A 211 2.98 11.07 10.41
C HIS A 211 3.55 10.90 8.99
N TYR A 212 4.84 10.63 8.83
CA TYR A 212 5.46 10.42 7.54
C TYR A 212 5.98 8.98 7.38
N ALA A 213 5.05 8.03 7.18
CA ALA A 213 5.35 6.60 7.00
C ALA A 213 6.42 6.30 5.92
N PRO A 214 6.48 6.99 4.75
CA PRO A 214 7.49 6.69 3.73
C PRO A 214 8.94 6.87 4.20
N TYR A 215 9.16 7.55 5.32
CA TYR A 215 10.50 7.75 5.88
C TYR A 215 11.16 6.42 6.26
N ASN A 216 10.41 5.45 6.79
CA ASN A 216 10.93 4.16 7.25
C ASN A 216 10.84 3.04 6.20
N GLY A 217 10.49 3.35 4.95
CA GLY A 217 10.23 2.36 3.91
C GLY A 217 11.35 1.34 3.65
N ALA A 218 12.61 1.66 3.97
CA ALA A 218 13.73 0.73 3.80
C ALA A 218 13.70 -0.40 4.83
N ILE A 219 13.43 -0.09 6.11
CA ILE A 219 13.33 -1.10 7.17
C ILE A 219 12.01 -1.85 7.10
N GLU A 220 10.90 -1.18 6.74
CA GLU A 220 9.61 -1.84 6.49
C GLU A 220 9.73 -2.89 5.36
N LYS A 221 10.47 -2.58 4.30
CA LYS A 221 10.76 -3.54 3.24
C LYS A 221 11.57 -4.72 3.76
N ALA A 222 12.58 -4.48 4.60
CA ALA A 222 13.39 -5.54 5.18
C ALA A 222 12.58 -6.45 6.11
N GLN A 223 11.67 -5.90 6.88
CA GLN A 223 10.72 -6.64 7.72
C GLN A 223 9.79 -7.51 6.87
N ARG A 224 9.28 -6.99 5.75
CA ARG A 224 8.46 -7.76 4.82
C ARG A 224 9.25 -8.92 4.20
N GLU A 225 10.47 -8.68 3.73
CA GLU A 225 11.35 -9.73 3.21
C GLU A 225 11.57 -10.85 4.25
N PHE A 226 11.75 -10.48 5.51
CA PHE A 226 11.87 -11.46 6.59
C PHE A 226 10.57 -12.26 6.79
N GLN A 227 9.41 -11.59 6.84
CA GLN A 227 8.12 -12.25 7.01
C GLN A 227 7.84 -13.25 5.88
N GLU A 228 8.10 -12.86 4.63
CA GLU A 228 7.93 -13.72 3.45
C GLU A 228 8.86 -14.94 3.52
N ALA A 229 10.15 -14.74 3.78
CA ALA A 229 11.13 -15.80 3.88
C ALA A 229 10.86 -16.71 5.09
N SER A 230 10.48 -16.15 6.24
CA SER A 230 10.08 -16.89 7.44
C SER A 230 8.86 -17.76 7.19
N THR A 231 7.82 -17.21 6.54
CA THR A 231 6.60 -17.96 6.20
C THR A 231 6.89 -19.10 5.25
N ALA A 232 7.68 -18.86 4.20
CA ALA A 232 8.07 -19.91 3.25
C ALA A 232 8.84 -21.05 3.94
N ARG A 233 9.78 -20.72 4.85
CA ARG A 233 10.54 -21.71 5.60
C ARG A 233 9.67 -22.49 6.58
N LEU A 234 8.70 -21.85 7.23
CA LEU A 234 7.78 -22.49 8.17
C LEU A 234 6.83 -23.47 7.47
N ALA A 235 6.38 -23.15 6.26
CA ALA A 235 5.51 -24.01 5.47
C ALA A 235 6.15 -25.36 5.10
N SER A 236 7.49 -25.42 5.05
CA SER A 236 8.25 -26.65 4.71
C SER A 236 8.70 -27.45 5.93
N ARG A 237 8.31 -27.09 7.15
CA ARG A 237 8.84 -27.67 8.40
C ARG A 237 7.86 -28.65 9.05
N GLN A 238 8.40 -29.72 9.63
CA GLN A 238 7.62 -30.64 10.48
C GLN A 238 7.33 -30.00 11.85
N PRO A 239 6.20 -30.35 12.52
CA PRO A 239 5.89 -29.86 13.86
C PRO A 239 6.93 -30.35 14.88
N GLY A 240 7.44 -29.46 15.70
CA GLY A 240 8.40 -29.76 16.77
C GLY A 240 8.65 -28.51 17.62
N LEU A 241 9.50 -28.61 18.63
CA LEU A 241 9.95 -27.47 19.42
C LEU A 241 10.51 -26.38 18.50
N PHE A 242 9.90 -25.20 18.53
CA PHE A 242 10.21 -24.12 17.63
C PHE A 242 11.04 -23.04 18.36
N ASP A 243 12.30 -22.92 17.97
CA ASP A 243 13.19 -21.88 18.42
C ASP A 243 13.15 -20.69 17.43
N TRP A 244 12.51 -19.61 17.83
CA TRP A 244 12.37 -18.41 17.04
C TRP A 244 13.69 -17.68 16.80
N GLU A 245 14.61 -17.73 17.75
CA GLU A 245 15.91 -17.08 17.64
C GLU A 245 16.76 -17.76 16.56
N MET A 246 16.94 -19.07 16.66
CA MET A 246 17.65 -19.88 15.65
C MET A 246 16.96 -19.75 14.27
N HIS A 247 15.63 -19.80 14.21
CA HIS A 247 14.91 -19.65 12.96
C HIS A 247 15.19 -18.29 12.31
N SER A 248 15.14 -17.22 13.09
CA SER A 248 15.35 -15.86 12.62
C SER A 248 16.79 -15.63 12.15
N GLU A 249 17.77 -16.19 12.84
CA GLU A 249 19.17 -16.14 12.40
C GLU A 249 19.38 -16.83 11.05
N VAL A 250 18.82 -18.03 10.87
CA VAL A 250 18.93 -18.76 9.59
C VAL A 250 18.26 -17.98 8.45
N VAL A 251 17.08 -17.41 8.70
CA VAL A 251 16.38 -16.59 7.68
C VAL A 251 17.18 -15.35 7.34
N ILE A 252 17.68 -14.61 8.33
CA ILE A 252 18.48 -13.41 8.11
C ILE A 252 19.79 -13.74 7.39
N ASN A 253 20.46 -14.80 7.76
CA ASN A 253 21.67 -15.25 7.08
C ASN A 253 21.38 -15.55 5.60
N GLY A 254 20.31 -16.27 5.31
CA GLY A 254 19.85 -16.51 3.93
C GLY A 254 19.61 -15.23 3.15
N LEU A 255 18.89 -14.25 3.76
CA LEU A 255 18.59 -12.96 3.15
C LEU A 255 19.85 -12.10 2.90
N ASN A 256 20.86 -12.19 3.78
CA ASN A 256 22.14 -11.48 3.61
C ASN A 256 23.00 -12.07 2.50
N HIS A 257 22.82 -13.34 2.15
CA HIS A 257 23.55 -14.01 1.06
C HIS A 257 22.81 -13.94 -0.29
N GLN A 258 21.59 -13.42 -0.33
CA GLN A 258 20.85 -13.27 -1.59
C GLN A 258 21.40 -12.12 -2.44
N PRO A 259 21.66 -12.34 -3.75
CA PRO A 259 22.00 -11.26 -4.68
C PRO A 259 20.90 -10.21 -4.76
N ARG A 260 21.27 -8.94 -4.77
CA ARG A 260 20.32 -7.80 -4.79
C ARG A 260 20.57 -6.90 -5.98
N ALA A 261 19.54 -6.65 -6.78
CA ALA A 261 19.63 -5.73 -7.92
C ALA A 261 20.09 -4.31 -7.51
N CYS A 262 19.65 -3.82 -6.33
CA CYS A 262 20.07 -2.51 -5.81
C CYS A 262 21.54 -2.44 -5.39
N LEU A 263 22.22 -3.58 -5.29
CA LEU A 263 23.66 -3.70 -5.02
C LEU A 263 24.45 -4.17 -6.25
N GLY A 264 23.90 -4.01 -7.46
CA GLY A 264 24.56 -4.45 -8.69
C GLY A 264 24.71 -5.98 -8.79
N GLY A 265 23.82 -6.75 -8.17
CA GLY A 265 23.86 -8.21 -8.13
C GLY A 265 24.70 -8.79 -6.99
N GLN A 266 25.37 -7.98 -6.18
CA GLN A 266 26.08 -8.44 -4.99
C GLN A 266 25.12 -8.77 -3.85
N CYS A 267 25.53 -9.64 -2.93
CA CYS A 267 24.81 -9.90 -1.69
C CYS A 267 25.21 -8.88 -0.59
N ALA A 268 24.34 -8.75 0.42
CA ALA A 268 24.56 -7.81 1.51
C ALA A 268 25.81 -8.14 2.34
N CYS A 269 26.10 -9.43 2.54
CA CYS A 269 27.27 -9.90 3.30
C CYS A 269 28.63 -9.58 2.63
N VAL A 270 28.66 -9.44 1.30
CA VAL A 270 29.86 -9.07 0.56
C VAL A 270 30.03 -7.54 0.52
N ARG A 271 28.89 -6.82 0.56
CA ARG A 271 28.89 -5.36 0.46
C ARG A 271 29.13 -4.69 1.81
N PHE A 272 28.74 -5.32 2.93
CA PHE A 272 28.96 -4.81 4.29
C PHE A 272 30.38 -5.08 4.77
#